data_c9df9fc26d79cf71d3bc380760af5eb3
#
_entry.id   c9df9fc26d79cf71d3bc380760af5eb3
#
_cell.length_a   1.000
_cell.length_b   1.000
_cell.length_c   1.000
_cell.angle_alpha   90.00
_cell.angle_beta   90.00
_cell.angle_gamma   90.00
#
_symmetry.space_group_name_H-M   'P 1'
#
loop_
_entity.id
_entity.type
_entity.pdbx_description
1 polymer ?
#
loop_
_entity_poly.entity_id
_entity_poly.type
_entity_poly.pdbx_seq_one_letter_code
_entity_poly.pdbx_strand_id
1 'polypeptide(L)'
;MKTLQELTRTNIWKLKPYSSARDEYKGAAASVFLDANENPYNLPHNRYPDPLQCDLKKELARIKKVDSEHIFLGNGSDEAIDLVFRAFCEPGE
;
A
#
# COMPACT_ATOMS: atom_id res chain seq x y z
N MET A 1 -26.57 1.62 -10.22
CA MET A 1 -25.26 2.23 -9.90
C MET A 1 -24.19 1.19 -10.27
N LYS A 2 -23.15 1.59 -10.99
CA LYS A 2 -22.07 0.66 -11.34
C LYS A 2 -21.31 0.23 -10.09
N THR A 3 -20.91 -1.03 -10.03
CA THR A 3 -20.05 -1.56 -8.97
C THR A 3 -18.61 -1.08 -9.15
N LEU A 4 -17.78 -1.17 -8.11
CA LEU A 4 -16.36 -0.84 -8.21
C LEU A 4 -15.65 -1.68 -9.29
N GLN A 5 -16.01 -2.95 -9.43
CA GLN A 5 -15.47 -3.82 -10.46
C GLN A 5 -15.81 -3.34 -11.87
N GLU A 6 -17.02 -2.87 -12.11
CA GLU A 6 -17.45 -2.35 -13.40
C GLU A 6 -16.83 -0.99 -13.75
N LEU A 7 -16.38 -0.24 -12.74
CA LEU A 7 -15.67 1.03 -12.91
C LEU A 7 -14.18 0.84 -13.10
N THR A 8 -13.62 -0.25 -12.58
CA THR A 8 -12.17 -0.50 -12.62
C THR A 8 -11.79 -1.18 -13.93
N ARG A 9 -10.70 -0.72 -14.55
CA ARG A 9 -10.14 -1.36 -15.74
C ARG A 9 -9.88 -2.85 -15.48
N THR A 10 -10.25 -3.70 -16.44
CA THR A 10 -10.20 -5.16 -16.26
C THR A 10 -8.79 -5.67 -15.96
N ASN A 11 -7.76 -5.08 -16.55
CA ASN A 11 -6.36 -5.45 -16.30
C ASN A 11 -5.93 -5.07 -14.87
N ILE A 12 -6.42 -3.95 -14.35
CA ILE A 12 -6.13 -3.50 -12.98
C ILE A 12 -6.88 -4.39 -11.98
N TRP A 13 -8.16 -4.67 -12.22
CA TRP A 13 -8.94 -5.55 -11.34
C TRP A 13 -8.33 -6.94 -11.16
N LYS A 14 -7.65 -7.45 -12.21
CA LYS A 14 -7.00 -8.78 -12.20
C LYS A 14 -5.59 -8.77 -11.61
N LEU A 15 -5.02 -7.61 -11.26
CA LEU A 15 -3.69 -7.56 -10.67
C LEU A 15 -3.70 -8.23 -9.29
N LYS A 16 -2.67 -9.01 -9.04
CA LYS A 16 -2.38 -9.49 -7.68
C LYS A 16 -1.64 -8.39 -6.94
N PRO A 17 -2.07 -8.04 -5.72
CA PRO A 17 -1.32 -7.12 -4.89
C PRO A 17 0.12 -7.61 -4.68
N TYR A 18 1.05 -6.67 -4.59
CA TYR A 18 2.40 -7.00 -4.16
C TYR A 18 2.37 -7.54 -2.72
N SER A 19 3.10 -8.61 -2.47
CA SER A 19 3.43 -9.08 -1.13
C SER A 19 4.94 -9.23 -0.98
N SER A 20 5.46 -8.90 0.18
CA SER A 20 6.87 -9.13 0.50
C SER A 20 7.06 -10.49 1.16
N ALA A 21 8.30 -11.02 1.14
CA ALA A 21 8.61 -12.25 1.87
C ALA A 21 8.28 -12.14 3.37
N ARG A 22 8.38 -10.92 3.93
CA ARG A 22 8.02 -10.62 5.31
C ARG A 22 6.51 -10.72 5.56
N ASP A 23 5.68 -10.27 4.63
CA ASP A 23 4.22 -10.38 4.73
C ASP A 23 3.75 -11.84 4.61
N GLU A 24 4.47 -12.65 3.84
CA GLU A 24 4.16 -14.06 3.63
C GLU A 24 4.61 -14.94 4.78
N TYR A 25 5.56 -14.47 5.61
CA TYR A 25 6.06 -15.22 6.75
C TYR A 25 5.01 -15.33 7.86
N LYS A 26 4.62 -16.56 8.19
CA LYS A 26 3.62 -16.89 9.22
C LYS A 26 4.21 -17.49 10.49
N GLY A 27 5.55 -17.51 10.60
CA GLY A 27 6.25 -18.10 11.76
C GLY A 27 6.21 -17.21 13.01
N ALA A 28 6.93 -17.65 14.05
CA ALA A 28 7.13 -16.87 15.27
C ALA A 28 7.92 -15.60 14.97
N ALA A 29 7.89 -14.62 15.89
CA ALA A 29 8.64 -13.38 15.76
C ALA A 29 10.12 -13.66 15.45
N ALA A 30 10.60 -13.17 14.32
CA ALA A 30 11.98 -13.36 13.90
C ALA A 30 12.90 -12.41 14.68
N SER A 31 14.03 -12.93 15.16
CA SER A 31 15.08 -12.12 15.79
C SER A 31 16.12 -11.63 14.77
N VAL A 32 16.22 -12.30 13.63
CA VAL A 32 17.14 -11.97 12.53
C VAL A 32 16.34 -11.87 11.24
N PHE A 33 16.53 -10.79 10.49
CA PHE A 33 15.87 -10.53 9.22
C PHE A 33 16.89 -10.62 8.09
N LEU A 34 16.68 -11.56 7.16
CA LEU A 34 17.51 -11.79 5.97
C LEU A 34 16.67 -11.77 4.69
N ASP A 35 15.48 -11.25 4.76
CA ASP A 35 14.46 -11.23 3.71
C ASP A 35 14.59 -10.02 2.76
N ALA A 36 15.37 -9.02 3.15
CA ALA A 36 15.56 -7.80 2.38
C ALA A 36 16.97 -7.22 2.55
N ASN A 37 17.39 -6.39 1.59
CA ASN A 37 18.68 -5.71 1.63
C ASN A 37 18.61 -4.48 2.54
N GLU A 38 18.51 -4.70 3.83
CA GLU A 38 18.42 -3.67 4.86
C GLU A 38 19.77 -3.43 5.54
N ASN A 39 19.97 -2.23 6.08
CA ASN A 39 21.15 -1.93 6.88
C ASN A 39 21.10 -2.76 8.19
N PRO A 40 22.13 -3.59 8.49
CA PRO A 40 22.12 -4.46 9.65
C PRO A 40 22.29 -3.71 10.98
N TYR A 41 22.74 -2.48 10.96
CA TYR A 41 22.92 -1.68 12.18
C TYR A 41 21.57 -1.16 12.68
N ASN A 42 21.29 -1.35 13.96
CA ASN A 42 20.07 -0.91 14.61
C ASN A 42 20.05 0.62 14.82
N LEU A 43 19.85 1.33 13.72
CA LEU A 43 19.62 2.77 13.71
C LEU A 43 18.13 3.04 13.44
N PRO A 44 17.60 4.19 13.86
CA PRO A 44 16.29 4.63 13.39
C PRO A 44 16.25 4.59 11.87
N HIS A 45 15.19 4.04 11.30
CA HIS A 45 14.99 3.97 9.84
C HIS A 45 15.92 3.01 9.08
N ASN A 46 16.47 1.99 9.71
CA ASN A 46 17.29 0.98 9.05
C ASN A 46 16.47 -0.11 8.34
N ARG A 47 15.17 -0.17 8.56
CA ARG A 47 14.24 -1.10 7.95
C ARG A 47 13.47 -0.47 6.81
N TYR A 48 13.09 -1.27 5.81
CA TYR A 48 12.17 -0.82 4.79
C TYR A 48 10.83 -0.46 5.42
N PRO A 49 10.19 0.61 4.93
CA PRO A 49 8.88 1.00 5.43
C PRO A 49 7.82 -0.06 5.12
N ASP A 50 6.80 -0.11 5.96
CA ASP A 50 5.61 -0.92 5.68
C ASP A 50 4.94 -0.44 4.38
N PRO A 51 4.86 -1.28 3.33
CA PRO A 51 4.25 -0.91 2.06
C PRO A 51 2.76 -0.58 2.17
N LEU A 52 2.08 -1.09 3.19
CA LEU A 52 0.67 -0.81 3.46
C LEU A 52 0.46 0.40 4.37
N GLN A 53 1.53 0.92 5.00
CA GLN A 53 1.53 2.11 5.86
C GLN A 53 0.52 2.01 7.02
N CYS A 54 0.37 0.81 7.59
CA CYS A 54 -0.69 0.47 8.53
C CYS A 54 -0.73 1.40 9.74
N ASP A 55 0.41 1.66 10.37
CA ASP A 55 0.45 2.47 11.59
C ASP A 55 0.18 3.95 11.30
N LEU A 56 0.71 4.48 10.20
CA LEU A 56 0.42 5.85 9.77
C LEU A 56 -1.06 6.02 9.41
N LYS A 57 -1.65 5.06 8.70
CA LYS A 57 -3.08 5.07 8.37
C LYS A 57 -3.97 5.03 9.61
N LYS A 58 -3.61 4.22 10.61
CA LYS A 58 -4.35 4.18 11.89
C LYS A 58 -4.35 5.55 12.58
N GLU A 59 -3.19 6.21 12.65
CA GLU A 59 -3.10 7.52 13.28
C GLU A 59 -3.89 8.59 12.51
N LEU A 60 -3.80 8.60 11.19
CA LEU A 60 -4.58 9.50 10.36
C LEU A 60 -6.09 9.22 10.46
N ALA A 61 -6.50 7.97 10.50
CA ALA A 61 -7.89 7.56 10.70
C ALA A 61 -8.44 8.14 12.02
N ARG A 62 -7.66 8.05 13.09
CA ARG A 62 -8.01 8.63 14.40
C ARG A 62 -8.18 10.15 14.32
N ILE A 63 -7.26 10.86 13.66
CA ILE A 63 -7.29 12.32 13.53
C ILE A 63 -8.45 12.78 12.63
N LYS A 64 -8.62 12.10 11.50
CA LYS A 64 -9.62 12.47 10.47
C LYS A 64 -11.01 11.91 10.75
N LYS A 65 -11.15 10.99 11.71
CA LYS A 65 -12.39 10.29 12.07
C LYS A 65 -13.01 9.56 10.86
N VAL A 66 -12.18 8.86 10.13
CA VAL A 66 -12.55 7.99 9.00
C VAL A 66 -11.88 6.63 9.16
N ASP A 67 -12.40 5.60 8.53
CA ASP A 67 -11.78 4.29 8.56
C ASP A 67 -10.45 4.28 7.79
N SER A 68 -9.47 3.53 8.28
CA SER A 68 -8.14 3.43 7.66
C SER A 68 -8.18 2.89 6.23
N GLU A 69 -9.20 2.10 5.90
CA GLU A 69 -9.44 1.58 4.54
C GLU A 69 -9.85 2.68 3.54
N HIS A 70 -10.31 3.82 4.02
CA HIS A 70 -10.65 4.98 3.19
C HIS A 70 -9.48 5.97 3.05
N ILE A 71 -8.28 5.60 3.49
CA ILE A 71 -7.09 6.45 3.42
C ILE A 71 -6.12 5.87 2.41
N PHE A 72 -5.84 6.65 1.37
CA PHE A 72 -4.71 6.43 0.48
C PHE A 72 -3.60 7.44 0.81
N LEU A 73 -2.36 6.98 0.88
CA LEU A 73 -1.18 7.80 1.12
C LEU A 73 -0.24 7.68 -0.08
N GLY A 74 0.08 8.82 -0.67
CA GLY A 74 0.97 8.91 -1.84
C GLY A 74 1.92 10.09 -1.73
N ASN A 75 2.77 10.23 -2.73
CA ASN A 75 3.77 11.30 -2.82
C ASN A 75 3.17 12.53 -3.53
N GLY A 76 2.29 13.22 -2.82
CA GLY A 76 1.56 14.38 -3.34
C GLY A 76 0.28 14.02 -4.09
N SER A 77 -0.49 15.06 -4.44
CA SER A 77 -1.78 14.93 -5.12
C SER A 77 -1.68 14.39 -6.54
N ASP A 78 -0.59 14.70 -7.23
CA ASP A 78 -0.40 14.32 -8.64
C ASP A 78 -0.30 12.80 -8.79
N GLU A 79 0.40 12.13 -7.87
CA GLU A 79 0.45 10.66 -7.84
C GLU A 79 -0.95 10.07 -7.59
N ALA A 80 -1.71 10.62 -6.66
CA ALA A 80 -3.06 10.17 -6.37
C ALA A 80 -3.98 10.34 -7.60
N ILE A 81 -3.90 11.47 -8.28
CA ILE A 81 -4.67 11.76 -9.50
C ILE A 81 -4.27 10.79 -10.62
N ASP A 82 -2.97 10.60 -10.86
CA ASP A 82 -2.46 9.67 -11.88
C ASP A 82 -2.96 8.24 -11.62
N LEU A 83 -2.93 7.78 -10.37
CA LEU A 83 -3.41 6.45 -10.01
C LEU A 83 -4.93 6.29 -10.23
N VAL A 84 -5.72 7.33 -9.96
CA VAL A 84 -7.17 7.30 -10.25
C VAL A 84 -7.40 7.15 -11.75
N PHE A 85 -6.73 7.94 -12.58
CA PHE A 85 -6.83 7.79 -14.04
C PHE A 85 -6.39 6.41 -14.50
N ARG A 86 -5.27 5.91 -14.03
CA ARG A 86 -4.79 4.55 -14.38
C ARG A 86 -5.73 3.44 -13.97
N ALA A 87 -6.43 3.61 -12.85
CA ALA A 87 -7.35 2.59 -12.35
C ALA A 87 -8.68 2.56 -13.10
N PHE A 88 -9.19 3.72 -13.52
CA PHE A 88 -10.58 3.87 -13.94
C PHE A 88 -10.77 4.36 -15.38
N CYS A 89 -9.76 4.99 -16.00
CA CYS A 89 -9.89 5.50 -17.37
C CYS A 89 -9.13 4.62 -18.37
N GLU A 90 -9.76 4.30 -19.49
CA GLU A 90 -9.07 3.60 -20.58
C GLU A 90 -8.21 4.57 -21.40
N PRO A 91 -7.14 4.09 -22.06
CA PRO A 91 -6.31 4.93 -22.91
C PRO A 91 -7.14 5.60 -24.02
N GLY A 92 -7.09 6.93 -24.08
CA GLY A 92 -7.80 7.72 -25.09
C GLY A 92 -9.16 8.28 -24.65
N GLU A 93 -9.56 8.03 -23.41
CA GLU A 93 -10.72 8.67 -22.80
C GLU A 93 -10.39 10.06 -22.24
#